data_238e940909ae256b406d5143843f518e
#
_entry.id   238e940909ae256b406d5143843f518e
#
_cell.length_a   1.000
_cell.length_b   1.000
_cell.length_c   1.000
_cell.angle_alpha   90.00
_cell.angle_beta   90.00
_cell.angle_gamma   90.00
#
_symmetry.space_group_name_H-M   'P 1'
#
loop_
_entity.id
_entity.type
_entity.pdbx_description
1 polymer ?
#
loop_
_entity_poly.entity_id
_entity_poly.type
_entity_poly.pdbx_seq_one_letter_code
_entity_poly.pdbx_strand_id
1 'polypeptide(L)'
;MASMIQTVELICAPTDIGASVRGAGMGPDALRVADLPGTLARLGFEVVDTGNLAGPATPWSAPSDGLRHLDEAVAWNRAVYDAVDAALGAGRLPLMMGGDHSLAIGSISAVAWHARQRGQKLRVLWLDAHTDVNTHGTSPSGNIHGC
;
A
#
# COMPACT_ATOMS: atom_id res chain seq x y z
N MET A 1 -26.27 1.81 -15.48
CA MET A 1 -25.69 2.73 -14.46
C MET A 1 -24.65 1.93 -13.68
N ALA A 2 -23.38 2.32 -13.73
CA ALA A 2 -22.38 1.71 -12.87
C ALA A 2 -22.80 1.98 -11.41
N SER A 3 -22.90 0.92 -10.60
CA SER A 3 -23.11 1.07 -9.16
C SER A 3 -21.96 1.91 -8.63
N MET A 4 -22.24 3.10 -8.11
CA MET A 4 -21.22 3.85 -7.40
C MET A 4 -20.79 3.03 -6.18
N ILE A 5 -19.50 2.79 -6.05
CA ILE A 5 -18.95 2.13 -4.88
C ILE A 5 -19.26 3.04 -3.70
N GLN A 6 -20.07 2.55 -2.78
CA GLN A 6 -20.48 3.33 -1.59
C GLN A 6 -19.66 2.94 -0.35
N THR A 7 -18.99 1.78 -0.40
CA THR A 7 -18.19 1.27 0.72
C THR A 7 -16.71 1.41 0.42
N VAL A 8 -15.97 2.11 1.28
CA VAL A 8 -14.51 2.25 1.26
C VAL A 8 -13.93 1.39 2.37
N GLU A 9 -12.96 0.54 2.04
CA GLU A 9 -12.20 -0.23 3.04
C GLU A 9 -10.80 0.33 3.19
N LEU A 10 -10.45 0.68 4.43
CA LEU A 10 -9.14 1.22 4.78
C LEU A 10 -8.15 0.06 4.95
N ILE A 11 -7.15 0.00 4.07
CA ILE A 11 -6.06 -0.99 4.13
C ILE A 11 -4.84 -0.30 4.73
N CYS A 12 -4.55 -0.59 5.99
CA CYS A 12 -3.58 0.17 6.77
C CYS A 12 -2.32 -0.65 7.01
N ALA A 13 -1.16 -0.20 6.51
CA ALA A 13 0.11 -0.90 6.64
C ALA A 13 1.18 0.03 7.25
N PRO A 14 1.31 0.08 8.59
CA PRO A 14 2.19 0.99 9.32
C PRO A 14 3.64 0.49 9.31
N THR A 15 4.34 0.62 8.19
CA THR A 15 5.72 0.15 8.06
C THR A 15 6.63 1.15 7.36
N ASP A 16 7.91 1.15 7.72
CA ASP A 16 8.99 1.88 7.06
C ASP A 16 9.93 0.91 6.34
N ILE A 17 9.44 -0.26 5.95
CA ILE A 17 10.28 -1.38 5.49
C ILE A 17 11.07 -1.07 4.23
N GLY A 18 10.49 -0.29 3.32
CA GLY A 18 11.13 0.13 2.07
C GLY A 18 11.97 1.39 2.19
N ALA A 19 12.02 2.04 3.36
CA ALA A 19 12.68 3.31 3.59
C ALA A 19 13.98 3.17 4.39
N SER A 20 14.86 4.19 4.30
CA SER A 20 16.06 4.31 5.15
C SER A 20 15.81 5.05 6.47
N VAL A 21 14.66 5.72 6.60
CA VAL A 21 14.34 6.62 7.73
C VAL A 21 12.97 6.24 8.28
N ARG A 22 12.85 6.32 9.62
CA ARG A 22 11.58 6.12 10.30
C ARG A 22 10.65 7.30 10.12
N GLY A 23 9.34 7.04 10.13
CA GLY A 23 8.31 8.08 10.17
C GLY A 23 7.09 7.75 9.32
N ALA A 24 7.27 7.19 8.12
CA ALA A 24 6.15 6.86 7.24
C ALA A 24 5.19 5.84 7.88
N GLY A 25 5.69 4.94 8.72
CA GLY A 25 4.88 3.97 9.46
C GLY A 25 3.81 4.59 10.38
N MET A 26 3.92 5.88 10.72
CA MET A 26 2.87 6.60 11.47
C MET A 26 1.67 7.00 10.59
N GLY A 27 1.77 6.89 9.27
CA GLY A 27 0.77 7.39 8.32
C GLY A 27 -0.66 6.95 8.62
N PRO A 28 -0.97 5.67 8.81
CA PRO A 28 -2.32 5.21 9.11
C PRO A 28 -2.93 5.85 10.35
N ASP A 29 -2.17 5.90 11.45
CA ASP A 29 -2.66 6.47 12.70
C ASP A 29 -2.79 8.00 12.61
N ALA A 30 -1.87 8.68 11.92
CA ALA A 30 -1.96 10.11 11.68
C ALA A 30 -3.22 10.47 10.89
N LEU A 31 -3.57 9.68 9.87
CA LEU A 31 -4.78 9.88 9.08
C LEU A 31 -6.07 9.59 9.87
N ARG A 32 -6.04 8.63 10.80
CA ARG A 32 -7.16 8.41 11.74
C ARG A 32 -7.32 9.57 12.72
N VAL A 33 -6.23 10.09 13.27
CA VAL A 33 -6.25 11.28 14.14
C VAL A 33 -6.76 12.50 13.39
N ALA A 34 -6.46 12.63 12.10
CA ALA A 34 -7.01 13.67 11.22
C ALA A 34 -8.48 13.43 10.82
N ASP A 35 -9.13 12.41 11.37
CA ASP A 35 -10.54 12.05 11.09
C ASP A 35 -10.81 11.74 9.61
N LEU A 36 -9.91 11.04 8.94
CA LEU A 36 -10.16 10.57 7.57
C LEU A 36 -11.41 9.69 7.48
N PRO A 37 -11.65 8.71 8.38
CA PRO A 37 -12.88 7.89 8.33
C PRO A 37 -14.15 8.73 8.44
N GLY A 38 -14.20 9.68 9.39
CA GLY A 38 -15.34 10.58 9.54
C GLY A 38 -15.52 11.52 8.35
N THR A 39 -14.42 11.94 7.72
CA THR A 39 -14.48 12.75 6.50
C THR A 39 -15.09 11.97 5.33
N LEU A 40 -14.68 10.72 5.12
CA LEU A 40 -15.27 9.85 4.11
C LEU A 40 -16.76 9.59 4.37
N ALA A 41 -17.11 9.34 5.64
CA ALA A 41 -18.51 9.14 6.03
C ALA A 41 -19.36 10.39 5.74
N ARG A 42 -18.86 11.60 6.02
CA ARG A 42 -19.54 12.87 5.66
C ARG A 42 -19.69 13.08 4.15
N LEU A 43 -18.81 12.47 3.35
CA LEU A 43 -18.94 12.46 1.89
C LEU A 43 -19.92 11.40 1.36
N GLY A 44 -20.55 10.62 2.25
CA GLY A 44 -21.58 9.63 1.91
C GLY A 44 -21.05 8.23 1.65
N PHE A 45 -19.79 7.94 1.98
CA PHE A 45 -19.23 6.59 1.91
C PHE A 45 -19.52 5.81 3.19
N GLU A 46 -19.83 4.53 3.05
CA GLU A 46 -19.67 3.58 4.15
C GLU A 46 -18.18 3.28 4.33
N VAL A 47 -17.67 3.32 5.56
CA VAL A 47 -16.25 3.12 5.83
C VAL A 47 -16.05 1.86 6.66
N VAL A 48 -15.20 0.98 6.18
CA VAL A 48 -14.74 -0.22 6.89
C VAL A 48 -13.29 0.01 7.30
N ASP A 49 -13.03 0.07 8.60
CA ASP A 49 -11.67 0.13 9.17
C ASP A 49 -11.47 -1.10 10.06
N THR A 50 -10.67 -2.05 9.61
CA THR A 50 -10.33 -3.28 10.34
C THR A 50 -9.06 -3.14 11.18
N GLY A 51 -8.50 -1.95 11.25
CA GLY A 51 -7.26 -1.67 11.96
C GLY A 51 -6.02 -1.81 11.07
N ASN A 52 -4.88 -1.96 11.71
CA ASN A 52 -3.61 -2.07 11.02
C ASN A 52 -3.32 -3.53 10.64
N LEU A 53 -2.80 -3.74 9.44
CA LEU A 53 -2.23 -5.02 9.04
C LEU A 53 -1.02 -5.34 9.93
N ALA A 54 -0.78 -6.63 10.13
CA ALA A 54 0.40 -7.12 10.82
C ALA A 54 1.46 -7.57 9.80
N GLY A 55 2.71 -7.29 10.12
CA GLY A 55 3.84 -7.72 9.30
C GLY A 55 5.12 -7.73 10.13
N PRO A 56 6.25 -8.17 9.54
CA PRO A 56 7.52 -8.22 10.24
C PRO A 56 8.00 -6.81 10.62
N ALA A 57 8.73 -6.75 11.74
CA ALA A 57 9.41 -5.53 12.15
C ALA A 57 10.55 -5.19 11.19
N THR A 58 10.81 -3.89 11.01
CA THR A 58 11.95 -3.43 10.19
C THR A 58 13.27 -3.72 10.92
N PRO A 59 14.19 -4.52 10.34
CA PRO A 59 15.45 -4.87 10.99
C PRO A 59 16.44 -3.70 11.15
N TRP A 60 16.31 -2.67 10.30
CA TRP A 60 17.22 -1.51 10.23
C TRP A 60 18.67 -1.91 9.92
N SER A 61 18.87 -3.03 9.24
CA SER A 61 20.17 -3.52 8.80
C SER A 61 20.67 -2.80 7.54
N ALA A 62 21.97 -2.94 7.28
CA ALA A 62 22.55 -2.51 6.00
C ALA A 62 21.96 -3.33 4.83
N PRO A 63 22.02 -2.80 3.58
CA PRO A 63 21.61 -3.56 2.41
C PRO A 63 22.37 -4.87 2.29
N SER A 64 21.68 -5.93 1.86
CA SER A 64 22.27 -7.20 1.44
C SER A 64 21.90 -7.42 -0.03
N ASP A 65 22.86 -7.81 -0.84
CA ASP A 65 22.67 -8.04 -2.28
C ASP A 65 22.01 -6.86 -3.01
N GLY A 66 22.35 -5.63 -2.60
CA GLY A 66 21.86 -4.40 -3.22
C GLY A 66 20.49 -3.92 -2.75
N LEU A 67 19.76 -4.70 -1.94
CA LEU A 67 18.46 -4.31 -1.39
C LEU A 67 18.45 -4.39 0.14
N ARG A 68 17.59 -3.57 0.74
CA ARG A 68 17.29 -3.60 2.18
C ARG A 68 16.04 -4.40 2.44
N HIS A 69 16.08 -5.26 3.46
CA HIS A 69 14.89 -5.89 4.06
C HIS A 69 13.96 -6.57 3.04
N LEU A 70 14.54 -7.23 2.02
CA LEU A 70 13.77 -7.79 0.91
C LEU A 70 12.68 -8.77 1.39
N ASP A 71 13.03 -9.69 2.28
CA ASP A 71 12.09 -10.72 2.77
C ASP A 71 10.93 -10.09 3.56
N GLU A 72 11.23 -9.11 4.40
CA GLU A 72 10.23 -8.38 5.17
C GLU A 72 9.34 -7.53 4.26
N ALA A 73 9.92 -6.88 3.25
CA ALA A 73 9.17 -6.12 2.27
C ALA A 73 8.24 -7.01 1.44
N VAL A 74 8.68 -8.20 1.07
CA VAL A 74 7.85 -9.22 0.39
C VAL A 74 6.69 -9.63 1.29
N ALA A 75 6.95 -9.89 2.58
CA ALA A 75 5.89 -10.27 3.53
C ALA A 75 4.84 -9.17 3.70
N TRP A 76 5.27 -7.90 3.84
CA TRP A 76 4.36 -6.76 3.91
C TRP A 76 3.53 -6.59 2.63
N ASN A 77 4.18 -6.68 1.46
CA ASN A 77 3.48 -6.55 0.18
C ASN A 77 2.50 -7.70 -0.06
N ARG A 78 2.79 -8.92 0.44
CA ARG A 78 1.84 -10.03 0.40
C ARG A 78 0.62 -9.73 1.27
N ALA A 79 0.81 -9.26 2.50
CA ALA A 79 -0.30 -8.90 3.38
C ALA A 79 -1.18 -7.80 2.78
N VAL A 80 -0.57 -6.79 2.16
CA VAL A 80 -1.30 -5.72 1.44
C VAL A 80 -2.05 -6.27 0.24
N TYR A 81 -1.41 -7.13 -0.57
CA TYR A 81 -2.05 -7.78 -1.71
C TYR A 81 -3.30 -8.54 -1.28
N ASP A 82 -3.18 -9.39 -0.26
CA ASP A 82 -4.28 -10.24 0.20
C ASP A 82 -5.46 -9.40 0.74
N ALA A 83 -5.16 -8.32 1.48
CA ALA A 83 -6.18 -7.41 1.99
C ALA A 83 -6.90 -6.63 0.88
N VAL A 84 -6.15 -6.11 -0.10
CA VAL A 84 -6.71 -5.38 -1.25
C VAL A 84 -7.56 -6.32 -2.12
N ASP A 85 -7.09 -7.54 -2.39
CA ASP A 85 -7.83 -8.53 -3.17
C ASP A 85 -9.14 -8.93 -2.47
N ALA A 86 -9.11 -9.12 -1.15
CA ALA A 86 -10.30 -9.38 -0.35
C ALA A 86 -11.31 -8.23 -0.38
N ALA A 87 -10.86 -6.99 -0.25
CA ALA A 87 -11.72 -5.80 -0.34
C ALA A 87 -12.40 -5.70 -1.72
N LEU A 88 -11.63 -5.89 -2.79
CA LEU A 88 -12.14 -5.89 -4.16
C LEU A 88 -13.11 -7.05 -4.41
N GLY A 89 -12.81 -8.24 -3.87
CA GLY A 89 -13.69 -9.41 -3.93
C GLY A 89 -15.02 -9.18 -3.22
N ALA A 90 -15.02 -8.38 -2.16
CA ALA A 90 -16.23 -7.95 -1.43
C ALA A 90 -16.96 -6.77 -2.11
N GLY A 91 -16.49 -6.29 -3.25
CA GLY A 91 -17.07 -5.15 -3.97
C GLY A 91 -16.82 -3.80 -3.30
N ARG A 92 -15.79 -3.69 -2.46
CA ARG A 92 -15.40 -2.47 -1.76
C ARG A 92 -14.28 -1.74 -2.51
N LEU A 93 -14.19 -0.44 -2.31
CA LEU A 93 -13.08 0.37 -2.79
C LEU A 93 -11.94 0.33 -1.76
N PRO A 94 -10.81 -0.33 -2.06
CA PRO A 94 -9.67 -0.29 -1.15
C PRO A 94 -9.02 1.09 -1.17
N LEU A 95 -8.85 1.68 0.00
CA LEU A 95 -8.06 2.89 0.22
C LEU A 95 -6.84 2.52 1.04
N MET A 96 -5.70 2.41 0.36
CA MET A 96 -4.43 2.08 1.00
C MET A 96 -3.91 3.27 1.80
N MET A 97 -3.67 3.07 3.09
CA MET A 97 -2.97 4.01 3.97
C MET A 97 -1.63 3.36 4.37
N GLY A 98 -0.57 3.81 3.79
CA GLY A 98 0.74 3.30 4.06
C GLY A 98 1.47 4.17 5.09
N GLY A 99 2.50 3.75 5.42
CA GLY A 99 3.89 3.50 5.40
C GLY A 99 4.57 4.11 4.18
N ASP A 100 5.72 3.59 3.89
CA ASP A 100 6.41 3.98 2.67
C ASP A 100 5.73 3.39 1.42
N HIS A 101 6.05 3.95 0.25
CA HIS A 101 5.33 3.59 -0.97
C HIS A 101 5.78 2.29 -1.64
N SER A 102 6.76 1.55 -1.08
CA SER A 102 7.05 0.19 -1.55
C SER A 102 5.83 -0.74 -1.46
N LEU A 103 4.88 -0.40 -0.58
CA LEU A 103 3.61 -1.11 -0.43
C LEU A 103 2.70 -1.03 -1.67
N ALA A 104 3.00 -0.12 -2.59
CA ALA A 104 2.31 -0.02 -3.87
C ALA A 104 2.50 -1.27 -4.74
N ILE A 105 3.61 -2.00 -4.56
CA ILE A 105 3.87 -3.27 -5.26
C ILE A 105 2.73 -4.25 -4.97
N GLY A 106 2.35 -4.43 -3.71
CA GLY A 106 1.26 -5.32 -3.30
C GLY A 106 -0.10 -4.82 -3.77
N SER A 107 -0.41 -3.55 -3.49
CA SER A 107 -1.74 -2.99 -3.77
C SER A 107 -2.03 -2.90 -5.27
N ILE A 108 -1.09 -2.41 -6.09
CA ILE A 108 -1.25 -2.33 -7.55
C ILE A 108 -1.33 -3.74 -8.15
N SER A 109 -0.55 -4.70 -7.66
CA SER A 109 -0.59 -6.09 -8.13
C SER A 109 -1.95 -6.74 -7.90
N ALA A 110 -2.58 -6.52 -6.73
CA ALA A 110 -3.92 -7.02 -6.44
C ALA A 110 -4.97 -6.40 -7.36
N VAL A 111 -4.93 -5.07 -7.55
CA VAL A 111 -5.86 -4.40 -8.48
C VAL A 111 -5.65 -4.85 -9.91
N ALA A 112 -4.39 -5.04 -10.35
CA ALA A 112 -4.07 -5.53 -11.68
C ALA A 112 -4.61 -6.95 -11.92
N TRP A 113 -4.46 -7.82 -10.92
CA TRP A 113 -5.02 -9.18 -10.95
C TRP A 113 -6.54 -9.15 -11.06
N HIS A 114 -7.20 -8.38 -10.20
CA HIS A 114 -8.65 -8.22 -10.20
C HIS A 114 -9.20 -7.69 -11.54
N ALA A 115 -8.56 -6.67 -12.11
CA ALA A 115 -8.92 -6.14 -13.42
C ALA A 115 -8.75 -7.19 -14.53
N ARG A 116 -7.64 -7.95 -14.50
CA ARG A 116 -7.36 -9.01 -15.47
C ARG A 116 -8.41 -10.11 -15.45
N GLN A 117 -8.86 -10.53 -14.27
CA GLN A 117 -9.93 -11.54 -14.14
C GLN A 117 -11.25 -11.09 -14.76
N ARG A 118 -11.46 -9.80 -14.92
CA ARG A 118 -12.65 -9.18 -15.51
C ARG A 118 -12.45 -8.75 -16.97
N GLY A 119 -11.32 -9.09 -17.58
CA GLY A 119 -10.97 -8.64 -18.93
C GLY A 119 -10.81 -7.12 -19.05
N GLN A 120 -10.54 -6.43 -17.95
CA GLN A 120 -10.39 -4.98 -17.89
C GLN A 120 -8.91 -4.60 -17.98
N LYS A 121 -8.66 -3.38 -18.48
CA LYS A 121 -7.33 -2.77 -18.48
C LYS A 121 -7.18 -1.91 -17.25
N LEU A 122 -6.05 -2.04 -16.55
CA LEU A 122 -5.66 -1.12 -15.47
C LEU A 122 -4.90 0.07 -16.05
N ARG A 123 -5.20 1.26 -15.55
CA ARG A 123 -4.38 2.45 -15.70
C ARG A 123 -3.94 2.90 -14.32
N VAL A 124 -2.64 3.05 -14.12
CA VAL A 124 -2.06 3.60 -12.89
C VAL A 124 -1.72 5.05 -13.12
N LEU A 125 -2.11 5.92 -12.17
CA LEU A 125 -1.66 7.30 -12.08
C LEU A 125 -0.76 7.40 -10.86
N TRP A 126 0.54 7.62 -11.10
CA TRP A 126 1.55 7.75 -10.06
C TRP A 126 1.85 9.23 -9.84
N LEU A 127 1.54 9.76 -8.65
CA LEU A 127 1.74 11.15 -8.29
C LEU A 127 2.88 11.22 -7.26
N ASP A 128 4.09 11.39 -7.75
CA ASP A 128 5.31 11.43 -6.95
C ASP A 128 6.27 12.50 -7.48
N ALA A 129 7.16 12.98 -6.62
CA ALA A 129 8.22 13.92 -7.01
C ALA A 129 9.38 13.24 -7.75
N HIS A 130 9.48 11.92 -7.68
CA HIS A 130 10.53 11.09 -8.27
C HIS A 130 9.95 10.10 -9.28
N THR A 131 10.80 9.51 -10.07
CA THR A 131 10.40 8.60 -11.14
C THR A 131 10.27 7.14 -10.67
N ASP A 132 10.95 6.77 -9.58
CA ASP A 132 10.99 5.42 -9.00
C ASP A 132 11.25 4.33 -10.03
N VAL A 133 12.31 4.51 -10.83
CA VAL A 133 12.67 3.63 -11.95
C VAL A 133 13.97 2.88 -11.72
N ASN A 134 14.45 2.83 -10.48
CA ASN A 134 15.61 2.04 -10.15
C ASN A 134 15.34 0.53 -10.22
N THR A 135 16.39 -0.21 -10.37
CA THR A 135 16.43 -1.66 -10.18
C THR A 135 17.32 -1.97 -8.98
N HIS A 136 17.35 -3.21 -8.54
CA HIS A 136 18.29 -3.65 -7.48
C HIS A 136 19.76 -3.30 -7.80
N GLY A 137 20.14 -3.29 -9.08
CA GLY A 137 21.50 -2.98 -9.53
C GLY A 137 21.77 -1.48 -9.68
N THR A 138 20.75 -0.62 -9.65
CA THR A 138 20.91 0.84 -9.84
C THR A 138 20.47 1.66 -8.62
N SER A 139 19.84 1.05 -7.63
CA SER A 139 19.40 1.74 -6.41
C SER A 139 20.62 2.12 -5.54
N PRO A 140 20.90 3.41 -5.32
CA PRO A 140 22.05 3.84 -4.55
C PRO A 140 21.87 3.59 -3.04
N SER A 141 20.64 3.52 -2.57
CA SER A 141 20.29 3.32 -1.16
C SER A 141 19.94 1.88 -0.81
N GLY A 142 19.62 1.07 -1.81
CA GLY A 142 19.03 -0.25 -1.64
C GLY A 142 17.56 -0.23 -1.16
N ASN A 143 16.94 0.95 -1.10
CA ASN A 143 15.55 1.08 -0.69
C ASN A 143 14.63 0.55 -1.79
N ILE A 144 13.69 -0.31 -1.43
CA ILE A 144 12.77 -0.94 -2.38
C ILE A 144 11.75 0.06 -2.92
N HIS A 145 11.43 1.11 -2.18
CA HIS A 145 10.46 2.09 -2.61
C HIS A 145 10.88 2.86 -3.89
N GLY A 146 12.15 2.96 -4.20
CA GLY A 146 12.63 3.64 -5.41
C GLY A 146 12.82 2.70 -6.62
N CYS A 147 12.37 1.45 -6.51
CA CYS A 147 12.55 0.43 -7.55
C CYS A 147 11.27 0.13 -8.31
#